data_fee29465c2d4cd9b5bc4530837490de4
#
_entry.id   fee29465c2d4cd9b5bc4530837490de4
#
_cell.length_a   1.000
_cell.length_b   1.000
_cell.length_c   1.000
_cell.angle_alpha   90.00
_cell.angle_beta   90.00
_cell.angle_gamma   90.00
#
_symmetry.space_group_name_H-M   'P 1'
#
loop_
_entity.id
_entity.type
_entity.pdbx_description
1 polymer ?
#
loop_
_entity_poly.entity_id
_entity_poly.type
_entity_poly.pdbx_seq_one_letter_code
_entity_poly.pdbx_strand_id
1 'polypeptide(L)'
;TITPQPQSGNSKPRVFRLSDDKAIINSLGFNNKGIKKVKKNLIKHQKSYLNNKIVGVNIGKNKNSSEAIDDYLIGLEELGDLASYITINISSPNTEGLRDLQLRGKIEKLIKKIIDKRDEIKNINTKPILIKISPDLNEDQLRDIALISLANNIDGLILTNSTIKRETNLISMNKGKKGGLSGRPLYNNSNIILKKMYELTNGQIPLIGV
;
A
#
# COMPACT_ATOMS: atom_id res chain seq x y z
N THR A 1 0.27 3.50 -7.03
CA THR A 1 0.57 2.06 -7.03
C THR A 1 0.80 1.60 -8.45
N ILE A 2 1.82 0.76 -8.63
CA ILE A 2 2.27 0.20 -9.90
C ILE A 2 1.82 -1.25 -9.93
N THR A 3 1.32 -1.71 -11.09
CA THR A 3 0.96 -3.12 -11.31
C THR A 3 1.78 -3.68 -12.49
N PRO A 4 2.00 -5.01 -12.57
CA PRO A 4 2.77 -5.61 -13.67
C PRO A 4 2.29 -5.16 -15.04
N GLN A 5 1.01 -5.31 -15.32
CA GLN A 5 0.39 -4.86 -16.56
C GLN A 5 -0.24 -3.47 -16.40
N PRO A 6 -0.30 -2.67 -17.47
CA PRO A 6 -1.05 -1.43 -17.44
C PRO A 6 -2.54 -1.71 -17.23
N GLN A 7 -3.22 -0.82 -16.48
CA GLN A 7 -4.66 -0.89 -16.31
C GLN A 7 -5.28 0.50 -16.17
N SER A 8 -6.49 0.65 -16.70
CA SER A 8 -7.24 1.92 -16.69
C SER A 8 -7.80 2.30 -15.32
N GLY A 9 -7.88 1.32 -14.41
CA GLY A 9 -8.59 1.46 -13.15
C GLY A 9 -10.10 1.38 -13.30
N ASN A 10 -10.83 1.83 -12.27
CA ASN A 10 -12.29 1.80 -12.27
C ASN A 10 -12.89 2.91 -13.14
N SER A 11 -14.17 2.79 -13.48
CA SER A 11 -14.92 3.74 -14.29
C SER A 11 -14.94 5.15 -13.69
N LYS A 12 -15.01 6.16 -14.54
CA LYS A 12 -15.18 7.57 -14.12
C LYS A 12 -16.68 7.91 -14.00
N PRO A 13 -17.07 8.90 -13.15
CA PRO A 13 -16.21 9.64 -12.20
C PRO A 13 -15.78 8.77 -11.02
N ARG A 14 -14.56 8.93 -10.56
CA ARG A 14 -13.93 8.09 -9.53
C ARG A 14 -13.15 8.86 -8.45
N VAL A 15 -13.30 10.17 -8.43
CA VAL A 15 -12.78 11.06 -7.38
C VAL A 15 -13.85 12.09 -7.07
N PHE A 16 -14.23 12.19 -5.81
CA PHE A 16 -15.26 13.08 -5.32
C PHE A 16 -14.71 13.89 -4.15
N ARG A 17 -14.75 15.21 -4.30
CA ARG A 17 -14.38 16.13 -3.22
C ARG A 17 -15.53 16.29 -2.25
N LEU A 18 -15.20 16.31 -0.97
CA LEU A 18 -16.09 16.62 0.15
C LEU A 18 -15.51 17.86 0.84
N SER A 19 -15.68 19.02 0.20
CA SER A 19 -15.00 20.27 0.60
C SER A 19 -15.36 20.66 2.04
N ASP A 20 -16.63 20.58 2.40
CA ASP A 20 -17.13 20.94 3.73
C ASP A 20 -16.57 20.01 4.81
N ASP A 21 -16.32 18.74 4.47
CA ASP A 21 -15.74 17.72 5.35
C ASP A 21 -14.21 17.72 5.29
N LYS A 22 -13.58 18.55 4.46
CA LYS A 22 -12.12 18.51 4.18
C LYS A 22 -11.64 17.11 3.82
N ALA A 23 -12.34 16.46 2.90
CA ALA A 23 -12.16 15.06 2.58
C ALA A 23 -12.26 14.78 1.08
N ILE A 24 -11.83 13.58 0.70
CA ILE A 24 -11.93 13.05 -0.67
C ILE A 24 -12.37 11.59 -0.59
N ILE A 25 -13.32 11.22 -1.46
CA ILE A 25 -13.61 9.82 -1.76
C ILE A 25 -13.00 9.48 -3.11
N ASN A 26 -12.23 8.40 -3.19
CA ASN A 26 -11.69 7.91 -4.44
C ASN A 26 -11.99 6.42 -4.65
N SER A 27 -12.21 6.07 -5.91
CA SER A 27 -12.34 4.68 -6.37
C SER A 27 -11.41 4.42 -7.56
N LEU A 28 -10.15 4.84 -7.46
CA LEU A 28 -9.18 4.83 -8.57
C LEU A 28 -8.91 3.45 -9.15
N GLY A 29 -8.75 2.41 -8.32
CA GLY A 29 -8.51 1.03 -8.78
C GLY A 29 -7.15 0.85 -9.46
N PHE A 30 -6.09 1.50 -8.93
CA PHE A 30 -4.71 1.40 -9.41
C PHE A 30 -4.52 1.69 -10.91
N ASN A 31 -5.12 2.78 -11.40
CA ASN A 31 -4.87 3.21 -12.76
C ASN A 31 -3.39 3.57 -12.95
N ASN A 32 -2.72 2.85 -13.83
CA ASN A 32 -1.30 3.05 -14.10
C ASN A 32 -0.88 2.49 -15.47
N LYS A 33 0.33 2.85 -15.91
CA LYS A 33 0.86 2.47 -17.23
C LYS A 33 1.72 1.19 -17.22
N GLY A 34 1.65 0.43 -16.11
CA GLY A 34 2.38 -0.83 -15.93
C GLY A 34 3.88 -0.65 -15.66
N ILE A 35 4.50 -1.72 -15.20
CA ILE A 35 5.92 -1.74 -14.79
C ILE A 35 6.85 -1.28 -15.90
N LYS A 36 6.69 -1.78 -17.14
CA LYS A 36 7.60 -1.44 -18.26
C LYS A 36 7.73 0.07 -18.48
N LYS A 37 6.62 0.81 -18.44
CA LYS A 37 6.63 2.26 -18.61
C LYS A 37 7.23 2.99 -17.42
N VAL A 38 6.90 2.53 -16.20
CA VAL A 38 7.45 3.11 -14.97
C VAL A 38 8.95 2.87 -14.88
N LYS A 39 9.44 1.66 -15.15
CA LYS A 39 10.85 1.31 -15.20
C LYS A 39 11.63 2.25 -16.15
N LYS A 40 11.13 2.44 -17.36
CA LYS A 40 11.72 3.39 -18.34
C LYS A 40 11.81 4.82 -17.79
N ASN A 41 10.77 5.27 -17.09
CA ASN A 41 10.76 6.60 -16.49
C ASN A 41 11.76 6.71 -15.34
N LEU A 42 11.83 5.73 -14.43
CA LEU A 42 12.77 5.71 -13.32
C LEU A 42 14.21 5.75 -13.81
N ILE A 43 14.57 4.91 -14.79
CA ILE A 43 15.91 4.90 -15.42
C ILE A 43 16.26 6.27 -16.01
N LYS A 44 15.32 6.90 -16.72
CA LYS A 44 15.53 8.24 -17.27
C LYS A 44 15.77 9.28 -16.18
N HIS A 45 15.02 9.22 -15.08
CA HIS A 45 15.15 10.16 -13.98
C HIS A 45 16.39 9.93 -13.13
N GLN A 46 16.83 8.69 -12.91
CA GLN A 46 18.08 8.39 -12.20
C GLN A 46 19.28 9.05 -12.88
N LYS A 47 19.33 9.04 -14.22
CA LYS A 47 20.42 9.66 -14.99
C LYS A 47 20.46 11.19 -14.91
N SER A 48 19.34 11.83 -14.61
CA SER A 48 19.25 13.30 -14.70
C SER A 48 19.04 14.03 -13.37
N TYR A 49 18.39 13.43 -12.36
CA TYR A 49 17.92 14.17 -11.18
C TYR A 49 17.99 13.43 -9.85
N LEU A 50 18.23 12.11 -9.83
CA LEU A 50 18.01 11.30 -8.63
C LEU A 50 19.27 10.90 -7.86
N ASN A 51 20.44 11.34 -8.25
CA ASN A 51 21.71 10.90 -7.65
C ASN A 51 21.79 11.03 -6.11
N ASN A 52 20.86 11.74 -5.45
CA ASN A 52 20.82 11.88 -3.99
C ASN A 52 19.37 11.95 -3.44
N LYS A 53 18.34 11.49 -4.18
CA LYS A 53 16.96 11.57 -3.69
C LYS A 53 16.41 10.19 -3.34
N ILE A 54 15.65 10.13 -2.24
CA ILE A 54 14.95 8.93 -1.82
C ILE A 54 13.70 8.75 -2.69
N VAL A 55 13.63 7.65 -3.43
CA VAL A 55 12.50 7.30 -4.29
C VAL A 55 12.00 5.91 -3.92
N GLY A 56 10.81 5.83 -3.34
CA GLY A 56 10.13 4.56 -3.10
C GLY A 56 9.24 4.14 -4.27
N VAL A 57 9.12 2.84 -4.49
CA VAL A 57 8.14 2.27 -5.40
C VAL A 57 7.02 1.60 -4.61
N ASN A 58 5.78 1.86 -4.99
CA ASN A 58 4.60 1.28 -4.36
C ASN A 58 3.97 0.29 -5.34
N ILE A 59 4.04 -1.00 -5.04
CA ILE A 59 3.60 -2.09 -5.91
C ILE A 59 2.32 -2.73 -5.41
N GLY A 60 1.51 -3.24 -6.34
CA GLY A 60 0.24 -3.90 -6.05
C GLY A 60 -0.18 -4.84 -7.18
N LYS A 61 -1.19 -5.66 -6.92
CA LYS A 61 -1.69 -6.62 -7.91
C LYS A 61 -2.55 -5.97 -9.00
N ASN A 62 -2.53 -6.53 -10.20
CA ASN A 62 -3.51 -6.23 -11.24
C ASN A 62 -4.93 -6.66 -10.81
N LYS A 63 -5.94 -5.96 -11.33
CA LYS A 63 -7.35 -6.26 -11.00
C LYS A 63 -7.73 -7.70 -11.34
N ASN A 64 -7.31 -8.17 -12.51
CA ASN A 64 -7.67 -9.48 -13.05
C ASN A 64 -6.61 -10.56 -12.81
N SER A 65 -5.63 -10.31 -11.93
CA SER A 65 -4.64 -11.33 -11.58
C SER A 65 -5.25 -12.43 -10.73
N SER A 66 -5.07 -13.70 -11.14
CA SER A 66 -5.43 -14.88 -10.36
C SER A 66 -4.46 -15.12 -9.20
N GLU A 67 -3.15 -14.90 -9.46
CA GLU A 67 -2.07 -15.10 -8.51
C GLU A 67 -1.53 -13.75 -8.01
N ALA A 68 -2.12 -13.26 -6.91
CA ALA A 68 -1.77 -11.95 -6.37
C ALA A 68 -0.28 -11.84 -5.99
N ILE A 69 0.32 -12.90 -5.44
CA ILE A 69 1.70 -12.90 -4.97
C ILE A 69 2.66 -12.67 -6.14
N ASP A 70 2.44 -13.32 -7.27
CA ASP A 70 3.32 -13.20 -8.44
C ASP A 70 3.42 -11.76 -8.95
N ASP A 71 2.32 -11.00 -8.88
CA ASP A 71 2.34 -9.58 -9.25
C ASP A 71 3.28 -8.75 -8.37
N TYR A 72 3.36 -9.05 -7.07
CA TYR A 72 4.31 -8.39 -6.17
C TYR A 72 5.74 -8.83 -6.43
N LEU A 73 5.98 -10.12 -6.69
CA LEU A 73 7.31 -10.64 -7.01
C LEU A 73 7.84 -10.04 -8.30
N ILE A 74 7.02 -9.95 -9.36
CA ILE A 74 7.37 -9.24 -10.61
C ILE A 74 7.70 -7.76 -10.33
N GLY A 75 6.90 -7.10 -9.48
CA GLY A 75 7.15 -5.72 -9.10
C GLY A 75 8.48 -5.53 -8.38
N LEU A 76 8.80 -6.43 -7.48
CA LEU A 76 10.06 -6.47 -6.74
C LEU A 76 11.27 -6.67 -7.66
N GLU A 77 11.22 -7.66 -8.54
CA GLU A 77 12.30 -7.98 -9.50
C GLU A 77 12.56 -6.81 -10.47
N GLU A 78 11.51 -6.24 -11.02
CA GLU A 78 11.62 -5.27 -12.09
C GLU A 78 11.97 -3.84 -11.60
N LEU A 79 11.60 -3.48 -10.37
CA LEU A 79 11.71 -2.11 -9.88
C LEU A 79 12.60 -1.98 -8.63
N GLY A 80 12.92 -3.07 -7.95
CA GLY A 80 13.62 -3.04 -6.67
C GLY A 80 14.99 -2.36 -6.75
N ASP A 81 15.78 -2.66 -7.76
CA ASP A 81 17.11 -2.05 -7.97
C ASP A 81 17.05 -0.54 -8.23
N LEU A 82 15.94 -0.07 -8.81
CA LEU A 82 15.71 1.34 -9.14
C LEU A 82 15.12 2.16 -7.99
N ALA A 83 14.79 1.52 -6.87
CA ALA A 83 14.13 2.14 -5.73
C ALA A 83 15.05 2.25 -4.52
N SER A 84 14.80 3.26 -3.67
CA SER A 84 15.42 3.36 -2.35
C SER A 84 14.74 2.45 -1.32
N TYR A 85 13.44 2.22 -1.47
CA TYR A 85 12.63 1.28 -0.70
C TYR A 85 11.42 0.81 -1.51
N ILE A 86 10.82 -0.29 -1.09
CA ILE A 86 9.68 -0.91 -1.79
C ILE A 86 8.49 -0.99 -0.85
N THR A 87 7.33 -0.52 -1.30
CA THR A 87 6.07 -0.63 -0.56
C THR A 87 5.17 -1.69 -1.17
N ILE A 88 4.78 -2.66 -0.37
CA ILE A 88 3.79 -3.69 -0.69
C ILE A 88 2.42 -3.17 -0.30
N ASN A 89 1.61 -2.79 -1.28
CA ASN A 89 0.29 -2.21 -1.04
C ASN A 89 -0.81 -3.27 -1.09
N ILE A 90 -1.26 -3.70 0.07
CA ILE A 90 -2.35 -4.67 0.26
C ILE A 90 -3.62 -4.05 0.84
N SER A 91 -3.74 -2.72 0.80
CA SER A 91 -4.70 -1.98 1.61
C SER A 91 -5.77 -1.22 0.82
N SER A 92 -5.67 -1.16 -0.51
CA SER A 92 -6.66 -0.42 -1.31
C SER A 92 -8.06 -1.04 -1.21
N PRO A 93 -9.09 -0.23 -0.92
CA PRO A 93 -10.47 -0.71 -0.93
C PRO A 93 -11.06 -0.82 -2.35
N ASN A 94 -10.32 -0.35 -3.35
CA ASN A 94 -10.82 -0.15 -4.71
C ASN A 94 -10.38 -1.26 -5.70
N THR A 95 -9.76 -2.31 -5.18
CA THR A 95 -9.35 -3.51 -5.92
C THR A 95 -9.93 -4.72 -5.21
N GLU A 96 -10.78 -5.46 -5.88
CA GLU A 96 -11.49 -6.61 -5.32
C GLU A 96 -10.52 -7.67 -4.80
N GLY A 97 -10.81 -8.23 -3.63
CA GLY A 97 -10.01 -9.27 -2.98
C GLY A 97 -8.63 -8.82 -2.48
N LEU A 98 -8.21 -7.56 -2.73
CA LEU A 98 -6.88 -7.11 -2.33
C LEU A 98 -6.70 -7.13 -0.81
N ARG A 99 -7.70 -6.67 -0.07
CA ARG A 99 -7.65 -6.59 1.40
C ARG A 99 -7.66 -7.95 2.09
N ASP A 100 -8.07 -8.99 1.39
CA ASP A 100 -8.00 -10.37 1.90
C ASP A 100 -6.54 -10.81 2.13
N LEU A 101 -5.58 -10.17 1.44
CA LEU A 101 -4.15 -10.38 1.67
C LEU A 101 -3.69 -9.95 3.07
N GLN A 102 -4.51 -9.20 3.81
CA GLN A 102 -4.25 -8.82 5.19
C GLN A 102 -4.71 -9.87 6.22
N LEU A 103 -5.40 -10.92 5.77
CA LEU A 103 -5.77 -12.05 6.62
C LEU A 103 -4.53 -12.90 6.96
N ARG A 104 -4.41 -13.35 8.21
CA ARG A 104 -3.21 -13.97 8.81
C ARG A 104 -2.47 -14.92 7.88
N GLY A 105 -3.08 -15.98 7.42
CA GLY A 105 -2.39 -16.97 6.58
C GLY A 105 -1.99 -16.44 5.19
N LYS A 106 -2.74 -15.46 4.66
CA LYS A 106 -2.42 -14.85 3.36
C LYS A 106 -1.28 -13.84 3.47
N ILE A 107 -1.27 -12.99 4.51
CA ILE A 107 -0.20 -12.01 4.71
C ILE A 107 1.11 -12.70 5.06
N GLU A 108 1.08 -13.74 5.88
CA GLU A 108 2.26 -14.53 6.23
C GLU A 108 2.91 -15.14 4.99
N LYS A 109 2.11 -15.82 4.14
CA LYS A 109 2.57 -16.37 2.87
C LYS A 109 3.14 -15.31 1.94
N LEU A 110 2.48 -14.15 1.82
CA LEU A 110 2.91 -13.05 0.98
C LEU A 110 4.25 -12.47 1.46
N ILE A 111 4.36 -12.13 2.75
CA ILE A 111 5.56 -11.52 3.32
C ILE A 111 6.74 -12.48 3.17
N LYS A 112 6.56 -13.75 3.55
CA LYS A 112 7.63 -14.76 3.41
C LYS A 112 8.14 -14.82 1.96
N LYS A 113 7.25 -14.93 0.97
CA LYS A 113 7.64 -14.99 -0.44
C LYS A 113 8.38 -13.73 -0.92
N ILE A 114 7.98 -12.56 -0.42
CA ILE A 114 8.63 -11.29 -0.77
C ILE A 114 10.02 -11.20 -0.15
N ILE A 115 10.18 -11.57 1.12
CA ILE A 115 11.46 -11.55 1.80
C ILE A 115 12.42 -12.59 1.18
N ASP A 116 11.96 -13.82 0.99
CA ASP A 116 12.75 -14.86 0.31
C ASP A 116 13.26 -14.36 -1.05
N LYS A 117 12.35 -13.76 -1.84
CA LYS A 117 12.69 -13.24 -3.17
C LYS A 117 13.62 -12.03 -3.13
N ARG A 118 13.46 -11.11 -2.18
CA ARG A 118 14.39 -9.99 -1.98
C ARG A 118 15.80 -10.51 -1.69
N ASP A 119 15.90 -11.48 -0.81
CA ASP A 119 17.20 -12.01 -0.32
C ASP A 119 17.94 -12.81 -1.40
N GLU A 120 17.21 -13.45 -2.33
CA GLU A 120 17.78 -14.11 -3.51
C GLU A 120 18.44 -13.14 -4.51
N ILE A 121 17.98 -11.90 -4.58
CA ILE A 121 18.42 -10.94 -5.61
C ILE A 121 19.49 -10.01 -5.03
N LYS A 122 20.75 -10.23 -5.42
CA LYS A 122 21.94 -9.52 -4.89
C LYS A 122 21.81 -7.99 -4.84
N ASN A 123 21.19 -7.36 -5.84
CA ASN A 123 21.12 -5.90 -5.92
C ASN A 123 20.00 -5.28 -5.08
N ILE A 124 19.12 -6.10 -4.51
CA ILE A 124 17.97 -5.62 -3.72
C ILE A 124 17.88 -6.27 -2.34
N ASN A 125 18.77 -7.16 -1.97
CA ASN A 125 18.76 -7.89 -0.69
C ASN A 125 18.86 -6.99 0.56
N THR A 126 19.33 -5.75 0.40
CA THR A 126 19.38 -4.72 1.44
C THR A 126 18.30 -3.64 1.30
N LYS A 127 17.41 -3.75 0.30
CA LYS A 127 16.37 -2.74 0.09
C LYS A 127 15.24 -2.89 1.12
N PRO A 128 14.87 -1.80 1.81
CA PRO A 128 13.78 -1.85 2.77
C PRO A 128 12.45 -2.22 2.12
N ILE A 129 11.74 -3.16 2.75
CA ILE A 129 10.39 -3.58 2.40
C ILE A 129 9.40 -3.01 3.41
N LEU A 130 8.45 -2.22 2.95
CA LEU A 130 7.39 -1.63 3.76
C LEU A 130 6.04 -2.22 3.38
N ILE A 131 5.20 -2.51 4.38
CA ILE A 131 3.83 -2.99 4.16
C ILE A 131 2.85 -1.85 4.41
N LYS A 132 1.98 -1.55 3.43
CA LYS A 132 0.92 -0.54 3.59
C LYS A 132 -0.42 -1.20 3.88
N ILE A 133 -1.00 -0.89 5.06
CA ILE A 133 -2.21 -1.53 5.57
C ILE A 133 -3.44 -0.62 5.56
N SER A 134 -4.61 -1.24 5.72
CA SER A 134 -5.92 -0.59 5.77
C SER A 134 -6.21 -0.01 7.15
N PRO A 135 -6.97 1.10 7.25
CA PRO A 135 -7.50 1.60 8.50
C PRO A 135 -8.73 0.83 9.02
N ASP A 136 -9.25 -0.11 8.25
CA ASP A 136 -10.50 -0.81 8.55
C ASP A 136 -10.28 -2.19 9.21
N LEU A 137 -9.04 -2.48 9.62
CA LEU A 137 -8.67 -3.72 10.33
C LEU A 137 -9.23 -3.71 11.77
N ASN A 138 -9.57 -4.91 12.26
CA ASN A 138 -9.89 -5.11 13.66
C ASN A 138 -8.62 -5.35 14.51
N GLU A 139 -8.77 -5.45 15.83
CA GLU A 139 -7.63 -5.60 16.74
C GLU A 139 -6.83 -6.89 16.52
N ASP A 140 -7.50 -8.00 16.24
CA ASP A 140 -6.82 -9.28 16.01
C ASP A 140 -6.01 -9.24 14.71
N GLN A 141 -6.55 -8.61 13.66
CA GLN A 141 -5.84 -8.41 12.41
C GLN A 141 -4.61 -7.50 12.57
N LEU A 142 -4.73 -6.41 13.36
CA LEU A 142 -3.59 -5.54 13.66
C LEU A 142 -2.51 -6.29 14.44
N ARG A 143 -2.91 -7.12 15.41
CA ARG A 143 -1.99 -7.97 16.19
C ARG A 143 -1.29 -9.00 15.30
N ASP A 144 -2.03 -9.68 14.41
CA ASP A 144 -1.46 -10.64 13.47
C ASP A 144 -0.43 -9.99 12.55
N ILE A 145 -0.76 -8.80 11.99
CA ILE A 145 0.16 -8.05 11.13
C ILE A 145 1.43 -7.64 11.88
N ALA A 146 1.31 -7.18 13.12
CA ALA A 146 2.46 -6.83 13.95
C ALA A 146 3.38 -8.03 14.20
N LEU A 147 2.82 -9.15 14.64
CA LEU A 147 3.56 -10.39 14.92
C LEU A 147 4.26 -10.93 13.66
N ILE A 148 3.54 -11.00 12.54
CA ILE A 148 4.09 -11.50 11.28
C ILE A 148 5.19 -10.57 10.76
N SER A 149 5.01 -9.25 10.89
CA SER A 149 6.00 -8.27 10.45
C SER A 149 7.29 -8.35 11.28
N LEU A 150 7.17 -8.52 12.60
CA LEU A 150 8.32 -8.73 13.49
C LEU A 150 9.05 -10.05 13.15
N ALA A 151 8.30 -11.15 13.02
CA ALA A 151 8.87 -12.47 12.77
C ALA A 151 9.61 -12.59 11.42
N ASN A 152 9.26 -11.75 10.44
CA ASN A 152 9.86 -11.73 9.11
C ASN A 152 10.78 -10.52 8.86
N ASN A 153 11.13 -9.77 9.89
CA ASN A 153 12.03 -8.60 9.80
C ASN A 153 11.60 -7.60 8.71
N ILE A 154 10.32 -7.22 8.71
CA ILE A 154 9.81 -6.16 7.82
C ILE A 154 10.40 -4.81 8.25
N ASP A 155 10.92 -4.05 7.29
CA ASP A 155 11.66 -2.82 7.53
C ASP A 155 10.77 -1.63 7.90
N GLY A 156 9.45 -1.71 7.69
CA GLY A 156 8.53 -0.64 8.08
C GLY A 156 7.07 -0.90 7.73
N LEU A 157 6.17 -0.16 8.39
CA LEU A 157 4.74 -0.16 8.12
C LEU A 157 4.24 1.23 7.73
N ILE A 158 3.37 1.31 6.72
CA ILE A 158 2.71 2.55 6.31
C ILE A 158 1.25 2.53 6.76
N LEU A 159 0.89 3.48 7.60
CA LEU A 159 -0.37 3.57 8.33
C LEU A 159 -1.05 4.91 8.06
N THR A 160 -2.12 4.99 7.31
CA THR A 160 -2.90 3.93 6.69
C THR A 160 -3.32 4.29 5.25
N ASN A 161 -4.05 3.39 4.57
CA ASN A 161 -4.77 3.74 3.35
C ASN A 161 -6.10 4.47 3.69
N SER A 162 -6.94 4.74 2.70
CA SER A 162 -8.28 5.29 2.87
C SER A 162 -9.26 4.26 3.47
N THR A 163 -10.31 4.74 4.17
CA THR A 163 -11.32 3.90 4.81
C THR A 163 -12.57 3.72 3.95
N ILE A 164 -13.25 2.56 4.08
CA ILE A 164 -14.60 2.36 3.55
C ILE A 164 -15.68 2.80 4.54
N LYS A 165 -15.32 2.99 5.81
CA LYS A 165 -16.25 3.47 6.83
C LYS A 165 -16.69 4.91 6.51
N ARG A 166 -17.92 5.23 6.89
CA ARG A 166 -18.50 6.57 6.78
C ARG A 166 -18.93 7.03 8.15
N GLU A 167 -18.42 8.17 8.57
CA GLU A 167 -18.91 8.82 9.77
C GLU A 167 -20.30 9.42 9.52
N THR A 168 -21.15 9.41 10.52
CA THR A 168 -22.53 9.90 10.42
C THR A 168 -22.63 11.41 10.26
N ASN A 169 -21.59 12.15 10.67
CA ASN A 169 -21.50 13.60 10.67
C ASN A 169 -21.00 14.21 9.35
N LEU A 170 -20.74 13.42 8.32
CA LEU A 170 -20.40 13.96 7.00
C LEU A 170 -21.58 14.70 6.40
N ILE A 171 -21.34 15.94 5.93
CA ILE A 171 -22.39 16.84 5.42
C ILE A 171 -22.43 16.94 3.90
N SER A 172 -21.31 16.69 3.21
CA SER A 172 -21.23 16.77 1.75
C SER A 172 -22.23 15.86 1.03
N MET A 173 -22.81 16.35 -0.05
CA MET A 173 -23.69 15.58 -0.95
C MET A 173 -23.01 14.31 -1.50
N ASN A 174 -21.69 14.31 -1.62
CA ASN A 174 -20.91 13.17 -2.11
C ASN A 174 -20.63 12.09 -1.07
N LYS A 175 -21.06 12.24 0.19
CA LYS A 175 -20.74 11.31 1.30
C LYS A 175 -21.10 9.85 1.03
N GLY A 176 -22.16 9.60 0.26
CA GLY A 176 -22.62 8.25 -0.11
C GLY A 176 -21.89 7.59 -1.29
N LYS A 177 -20.93 8.27 -1.91
CA LYS A 177 -20.20 7.70 -3.05
C LYS A 177 -19.33 6.51 -2.63
N LYS A 178 -19.26 5.49 -3.50
CA LYS A 178 -18.39 4.32 -3.29
C LYS A 178 -16.92 4.69 -3.45
N GLY A 179 -16.06 4.08 -2.63
CA GLY A 179 -14.62 4.28 -2.66
C GLY A 179 -14.00 4.50 -1.27
N GLY A 180 -12.71 4.72 -1.23
CA GLY A 180 -11.98 5.02 -0.01
C GLY A 180 -12.08 6.49 0.36
N LEU A 181 -12.48 6.78 1.59
CA LEU A 181 -12.52 8.12 2.18
C LEU A 181 -11.17 8.42 2.83
N SER A 182 -10.65 9.61 2.54
CA SER A 182 -9.42 10.17 3.13
C SER A 182 -9.62 11.63 3.54
N GLY A 183 -8.66 12.18 4.28
CA GLY A 183 -8.70 13.53 4.78
C GLY A 183 -9.15 13.60 6.24
N ARG A 184 -9.68 14.76 6.67
CA ARG A 184 -9.98 15.07 8.07
C ARG A 184 -10.79 13.98 8.80
N PRO A 185 -11.82 13.36 8.22
CA PRO A 185 -12.59 12.31 8.90
C PRO A 185 -11.75 11.08 9.27
N LEU A 186 -10.69 10.78 8.52
CA LEU A 186 -9.82 9.63 8.79
C LEU A 186 -8.73 9.92 9.84
N TYR A 187 -8.43 11.19 10.10
CA TYR A 187 -7.27 11.62 10.89
C TYR A 187 -7.19 10.94 12.26
N ASN A 188 -8.25 10.99 13.06
CA ASN A 188 -8.24 10.40 14.39
C ASN A 188 -8.07 8.87 14.35
N ASN A 189 -8.78 8.20 13.44
CA ASN A 189 -8.67 6.74 13.32
C ASN A 189 -7.28 6.31 12.86
N SER A 190 -6.67 7.02 11.91
CA SER A 190 -5.32 6.70 11.46
C SER A 190 -4.28 6.87 12.57
N ASN A 191 -4.41 7.90 13.42
CA ASN A 191 -3.54 8.10 14.58
C ASN A 191 -3.74 7.03 15.67
N ILE A 192 -4.97 6.58 15.90
CA ILE A 192 -5.25 5.48 16.83
C ILE A 192 -4.55 4.20 16.35
N ILE A 193 -4.65 3.89 15.06
CA ILE A 193 -3.98 2.72 14.49
C ILE A 193 -2.46 2.87 14.54
N LEU A 194 -1.92 4.06 14.26
CA LEU A 194 -0.50 4.33 14.36
C LEU A 194 0.02 4.05 15.78
N LYS A 195 -0.66 4.61 16.80
CA LYS A 195 -0.32 4.36 18.20
C LYS A 195 -0.41 2.87 18.54
N LYS A 196 -1.51 2.21 18.16
CA LYS A 196 -1.73 0.78 18.43
C LYS A 196 -0.63 -0.09 17.82
N MET A 197 -0.25 0.18 16.56
CA MET A 197 0.83 -0.57 15.90
C MET A 197 2.19 -0.31 16.53
N TYR A 198 2.46 0.90 17.00
CA TYR A 198 3.66 1.20 17.77
C TYR A 198 3.73 0.35 19.05
N GLU A 199 2.64 0.27 19.79
CA GLU A 199 2.52 -0.56 21.01
C GLU A 199 2.67 -2.06 20.67
N LEU A 200 1.98 -2.57 19.64
CA LEU A 200 2.02 -3.98 19.24
C LEU A 200 3.39 -4.43 18.72
N THR A 201 4.14 -3.53 18.09
CA THR A 201 5.51 -3.80 17.62
C THR A 201 6.58 -3.45 18.67
N ASN A 202 6.15 -2.95 19.83
CA ASN A 202 7.05 -2.45 20.89
C ASN A 202 8.09 -1.45 20.34
N GLY A 203 7.71 -0.61 19.37
CA GLY A 203 8.57 0.36 18.71
C GLY A 203 9.69 -0.21 17.84
N GLN A 204 9.73 -1.54 17.62
CA GLN A 204 10.83 -2.19 16.91
C GLN A 204 10.74 -2.02 15.37
N ILE A 205 9.55 -1.73 14.84
CA ILE A 205 9.36 -1.52 13.40
C ILE A 205 9.11 -0.03 13.14
N PRO A 206 9.87 0.62 12.24
CA PRO A 206 9.61 1.98 11.79
C PRO A 206 8.20 2.14 11.24
N LEU A 207 7.50 3.21 11.63
CA LEU A 207 6.13 3.50 11.20
C LEU A 207 6.09 4.81 10.40
N ILE A 208 5.34 4.81 9.30
CA ILE A 208 5.07 5.99 8.49
C ILE A 208 3.57 6.30 8.59
N GLY A 209 3.22 7.42 9.23
CA GLY A 209 1.86 7.95 9.27
C GLY A 209 1.47 8.63 7.94
N VAL A 210 0.25 8.37 7.46
CA VAL A 210 -0.28 8.92 6.19
C VAL A 210 -1.71 9.40 6.39
#